data_4ad1b9e6b3926ae4dc598045feea6cc0
#
_entry.id   4ad1b9e6b3926ae4dc598045feea6cc0
#
_cell.length_a   1.000
_cell.length_b   1.000
_cell.length_c   1.000
_cell.angle_alpha   90.00
_cell.angle_beta   90.00
_cell.angle_gamma   90.00
#
_symmetry.space_group_name_H-M   'P 1'
#
loop_
_entity.id
_entity.type
_entity.pdbx_description
1 polymer ?
#
loop_
_entity_poly.entity_id
_entity_poly.type
_entity_poly.pdbx_seq_one_letter_code
_entity_poly.pdbx_strand_id
1 'polypeptide(L)'
;MDEKISREWYLSRISPNTKGGKFAWCDPSSMYIKAESFSSLVADLIETFNLEDIDLVTGIDAMGFVLASAIATRIKKGFLPVRKAGKIPVETSSVSFTNYSHRTQDMEIRNPAFKPGTRVLIVDQWVETGGSMEAAIELIEGQKGIVAGLACVCMEENERTQKLRQKYKCSTAVLPGTEIQEQCNNKTLKSFDDFKPADVFP
;
A
#
# COMPACT_ATOMS: atom_id res chain seq x y z
N MET A 1 -26.69 13.06 8.94
CA MET A 1 -26.08 11.73 9.21
C MET A 1 -25.67 11.21 7.86
N ASP A 2 -24.41 11.41 7.51
CA ASP A 2 -23.88 10.83 6.27
C ASP A 2 -23.87 9.32 6.45
N GLU A 3 -24.69 8.60 5.68
CA GLU A 3 -24.57 7.16 5.55
C GLU A 3 -23.12 6.87 5.15
N LYS A 4 -22.39 6.21 6.05
CA LYS A 4 -21.03 5.78 5.78
C LYS A 4 -21.11 4.80 4.61
N ILE A 5 -20.89 5.28 3.40
CA ILE A 5 -20.89 4.46 2.18
C ILE A 5 -19.94 3.30 2.45
N SER A 6 -20.44 2.06 2.34
CA SER A 6 -19.66 0.86 2.59
C SER A 6 -18.36 0.90 1.75
N ARG A 7 -17.22 0.54 2.34
CA ARG A 7 -15.94 0.38 1.61
C ARG A 7 -16.06 -0.57 0.42
N GLU A 8 -17.00 -1.48 0.47
CA GLU A 8 -17.29 -2.46 -0.59
C GLU A 8 -17.61 -1.82 -1.94
N TRP A 9 -18.21 -0.61 -1.95
CA TRP A 9 -18.59 0.04 -3.20
C TRP A 9 -17.39 0.33 -4.11
N TYR A 10 -16.25 0.79 -3.58
CA TYR A 10 -15.06 1.05 -4.37
C TYR A 10 -14.15 -0.18 -4.52
N LEU A 11 -14.19 -1.12 -3.57
CA LEU A 11 -13.47 -2.39 -3.69
C LEU A 11 -14.02 -3.25 -4.81
N SER A 12 -15.33 -3.17 -5.09
CA SER A 12 -15.96 -3.86 -6.24
C SER A 12 -15.41 -3.41 -7.60
N ARG A 13 -14.67 -2.28 -7.65
CA ARG A 13 -14.01 -1.80 -8.85
C ARG A 13 -12.65 -2.42 -9.12
N ILE A 14 -12.14 -3.28 -8.24
CA ILE A 14 -10.93 -4.07 -8.53
C ILE A 14 -11.23 -4.92 -9.76
N SER A 15 -10.37 -4.81 -10.78
CA SER A 15 -10.54 -5.54 -12.05
C SER A 15 -9.91 -6.93 -12.01
N PRO A 16 -10.55 -7.94 -12.60
CA PRO A 16 -9.94 -9.25 -12.77
C PRO A 16 -8.78 -9.20 -13.78
N ASN A 17 -7.90 -10.19 -13.70
CA ASN A 17 -6.91 -10.42 -14.73
C ASN A 17 -7.57 -10.94 -16.02
N THR A 18 -7.51 -10.13 -17.07
CA THR A 18 -8.03 -10.49 -18.41
C THR A 18 -6.93 -10.95 -19.39
N LYS A 19 -5.64 -11.02 -18.93
CA LYS A 19 -4.49 -11.38 -19.77
C LYS A 19 -3.95 -12.80 -19.55
N GLY A 20 -4.45 -13.50 -18.55
CA GLY A 20 -4.04 -14.88 -18.23
C GLY A 20 -2.89 -15.02 -17.23
N GLY A 21 -2.51 -16.25 -16.93
CA GLY A 21 -1.76 -16.65 -15.73
C GLY A 21 -0.32 -16.15 -15.55
N LYS A 22 0.24 -15.37 -16.46
CA LYS A 22 1.58 -14.77 -16.30
C LYS A 22 1.58 -13.41 -15.60
N PHE A 23 0.40 -12.83 -15.37
CA PHE A 23 0.22 -11.51 -14.79
C PHE A 23 -0.37 -11.62 -13.38
N ALA A 24 -0.42 -10.51 -12.66
CA ALA A 24 -1.13 -10.44 -11.40
C ALA A 24 -2.59 -10.88 -11.56
N TRP A 25 -3.17 -11.49 -10.53
CA TRP A 25 -4.52 -12.05 -10.61
C TRP A 25 -5.64 -10.98 -10.63
N CYS A 26 -5.34 -9.77 -10.21
CA CYS A 26 -6.26 -8.64 -10.27
C CYS A 26 -5.52 -7.31 -10.47
N ASP A 27 -6.28 -6.28 -10.82
CA ASP A 27 -5.80 -4.90 -10.92
C ASP A 27 -6.55 -3.98 -9.93
N PRO A 28 -5.97 -3.68 -8.76
CA PRO A 28 -6.54 -2.73 -7.82
C PRO A 28 -6.50 -1.28 -8.33
N SER A 29 -5.65 -0.98 -9.32
CA SER A 29 -5.48 0.40 -9.82
C SER A 29 -6.74 0.95 -10.51
N SER A 30 -7.65 0.08 -10.94
CA SER A 30 -8.95 0.48 -11.49
C SER A 30 -9.79 1.34 -10.52
N MET A 31 -9.56 1.20 -9.22
CA MET A 31 -10.18 2.09 -8.20
C MET A 31 -9.71 3.54 -8.29
N TYR A 32 -8.55 3.80 -8.93
CA TYR A 32 -7.96 5.15 -9.03
C TYR A 32 -8.50 5.94 -10.21
N ILE A 33 -9.14 5.28 -11.18
CA ILE A 33 -9.62 5.89 -12.42
C ILE A 33 -10.77 6.87 -12.15
N LYS A 34 -11.65 6.54 -11.19
CA LYS A 34 -12.73 7.44 -10.78
C LYS A 34 -12.34 8.25 -9.56
N ALA A 35 -12.47 9.56 -9.66
CA ALA A 35 -12.10 10.50 -8.60
C ALA A 35 -12.77 10.19 -7.25
N GLU A 36 -14.05 9.81 -7.27
CA GLU A 36 -14.80 9.47 -6.05
C GLU A 36 -14.24 8.23 -5.35
N SER A 37 -14.01 7.13 -6.09
CA SER A 37 -13.47 5.91 -5.51
C SER A 37 -12.04 6.12 -5.00
N PHE A 38 -11.22 6.86 -5.75
CA PHE A 38 -9.86 7.17 -5.32
C PHE A 38 -9.85 8.05 -4.06
N SER A 39 -10.70 9.08 -4.01
CA SER A 39 -10.82 9.95 -2.84
C SER A 39 -11.30 9.20 -1.60
N SER A 40 -12.29 8.29 -1.76
CA SER A 40 -12.79 7.46 -0.66
C SER A 40 -11.74 6.48 -0.16
N LEU A 41 -11.04 5.80 -1.06
CA LEU A 41 -9.94 4.91 -0.70
C LEU A 41 -8.85 5.64 0.11
N VAL A 42 -8.42 6.82 -0.36
CA VAL A 42 -7.41 7.64 0.34
C VAL A 42 -7.92 8.08 1.72
N ALA A 43 -9.20 8.43 1.84
CA ALA A 43 -9.79 8.80 3.12
C ALA A 43 -9.77 7.63 4.11
N ASP A 44 -10.19 6.45 3.66
CA ASP A 44 -10.25 5.25 4.51
C ASP A 44 -8.86 4.78 4.96
N LEU A 45 -7.85 4.90 4.09
CA LEU A 45 -6.47 4.52 4.42
C LEU A 45 -5.85 5.39 5.52
N ILE A 46 -6.33 6.61 5.71
CA ILE A 46 -5.79 7.52 6.75
C ILE A 46 -6.72 7.65 7.96
N GLU A 47 -7.96 7.15 7.90
CA GLU A 47 -8.98 7.34 8.93
C GLU A 47 -8.52 6.93 10.35
N THR A 48 -7.74 5.85 10.44
CA THR A 48 -7.32 5.29 11.73
C THR A 48 -6.13 6.00 12.36
N PHE A 49 -5.39 6.82 11.59
CA PHE A 49 -4.17 7.48 12.07
C PHE A 49 -4.48 8.84 12.70
N ASN A 50 -3.72 9.20 13.73
CA ASN A 50 -3.62 10.58 14.15
C ASN A 50 -2.64 11.29 13.19
N LEU A 51 -3.14 12.19 12.36
CA LEU A 51 -2.36 12.83 11.30
C LEU A 51 -1.25 13.75 11.83
N GLU A 52 -1.37 14.21 13.07
CA GLU A 52 -0.32 14.99 13.75
C GLU A 52 0.89 14.11 14.13
N ASP A 53 0.73 12.79 14.17
CA ASP A 53 1.81 11.84 14.44
C ASP A 53 2.53 11.37 13.15
N ILE A 54 2.24 12.00 12.02
CA ILE A 54 2.87 11.71 10.73
C ILE A 54 3.63 12.96 10.28
N ASP A 55 4.93 12.83 10.05
CA ASP A 55 5.77 13.90 9.55
C ASP A 55 6.06 13.75 8.05
N LEU A 56 6.08 12.52 7.56
CA LEU A 56 6.44 12.18 6.19
C LEU A 56 5.64 10.95 5.74
N VAL A 57 5.31 10.88 4.46
CA VAL A 57 4.71 9.70 3.84
C VAL A 57 5.67 9.07 2.86
N THR A 58 5.84 7.77 2.90
CA THR A 58 6.64 7.02 1.91
C THR A 58 5.79 6.01 1.17
N GLY A 59 6.09 5.82 -0.11
CA GLY A 59 5.46 4.80 -0.96
C GLY A 59 6.48 3.80 -1.47
N ILE A 60 6.04 2.55 -1.62
CA ILE A 60 6.85 1.46 -2.16
C ILE A 60 6.66 1.39 -3.69
N ASP A 61 7.76 1.24 -4.44
CA ASP A 61 7.81 1.16 -5.90
C ASP A 61 7.03 -0.08 -6.43
N ALA A 62 6.06 0.13 -7.31
CA ALA A 62 5.69 1.36 -7.99
C ALA A 62 4.32 1.90 -7.54
N MET A 63 3.34 1.05 -7.30
CA MET A 63 1.95 1.47 -7.10
C MET A 63 1.71 2.13 -5.73
N GLY A 64 2.55 1.83 -4.74
CA GLY A 64 2.57 2.55 -3.46
C GLY A 64 2.81 4.05 -3.64
N PHE A 65 3.51 4.49 -4.69
CA PHE A 65 3.72 5.91 -4.98
C PHE A 65 2.42 6.67 -5.25
N VAL A 66 1.50 6.06 -5.98
CA VAL A 66 0.21 6.67 -6.32
C VAL A 66 -0.58 6.99 -5.06
N LEU A 67 -0.75 6.00 -4.19
CA LEU A 67 -1.48 6.13 -2.93
C LEU A 67 -0.76 7.08 -1.95
N ALA A 68 0.55 6.88 -1.78
CA ALA A 68 1.34 7.69 -0.87
C ALA A 68 1.39 9.16 -1.26
N SER A 69 1.49 9.48 -2.55
CA SER A 69 1.45 10.85 -3.05
C SER A 69 0.08 11.51 -2.82
N ALA A 70 -1.00 10.76 -3.04
CA ALA A 70 -2.35 11.23 -2.77
C ALA A 70 -2.58 11.49 -1.27
N ILE A 71 -2.14 10.56 -0.42
CA ILE A 71 -2.19 10.71 1.04
C ILE A 71 -1.36 11.92 1.48
N ALA A 72 -0.09 12.01 1.07
CA ALA A 72 0.82 13.10 1.45
C ALA A 72 0.22 14.47 1.10
N THR A 73 -0.32 14.61 -0.11
CA THR A 73 -0.99 15.85 -0.55
C THR A 73 -2.22 16.16 0.32
N ARG A 74 -3.06 15.16 0.60
CA ARG A 74 -4.28 15.32 1.40
C ARG A 74 -3.99 15.77 2.82
N ILE A 75 -2.95 15.20 3.47
CA ILE A 75 -2.57 15.55 4.84
C ILE A 75 -1.51 16.66 4.92
N LYS A 76 -1.12 17.25 3.79
CA LYS A 76 -0.14 18.35 3.68
C LYS A 76 1.23 17.98 4.27
N LYS A 77 1.70 16.77 4.00
CA LYS A 77 3.04 16.26 4.39
C LYS A 77 3.88 15.99 3.16
N GLY A 78 5.19 15.82 3.34
CA GLY A 78 6.10 15.43 2.26
C GLY A 78 5.94 13.99 1.82
N PHE A 79 6.46 13.68 0.63
CA PHE A 79 6.51 12.33 0.08
C PHE A 79 7.96 11.89 -0.18
N LEU A 80 8.31 10.66 0.21
CA LEU A 80 9.60 10.02 -0.04
C LEU A 80 9.38 8.70 -0.79
N PRO A 81 10.02 8.48 -1.95
CA PRO A 81 9.94 7.19 -2.64
C PRO A 81 10.90 6.15 -2.01
N VAL A 82 10.41 4.95 -1.75
CA VAL A 82 11.21 3.73 -1.58
C VAL A 82 11.25 3.00 -2.90
N ARG A 83 12.43 2.86 -3.51
CA ARG A 83 12.56 2.38 -4.89
C ARG A 83 13.32 1.06 -4.97
N LYS A 84 13.11 0.33 -6.06
CA LYS A 84 14.04 -0.74 -6.46
C LYS A 84 15.42 -0.13 -6.72
N ALA A 85 16.46 -0.80 -6.27
CA ALA A 85 17.83 -0.29 -6.32
C ALA A 85 18.27 0.13 -7.72
N GLY A 86 19.18 1.12 -7.77
CA GLY A 86 19.72 1.69 -9.02
C GLY A 86 18.81 2.70 -9.70
N LYS A 87 17.79 3.23 -9.01
CA LYS A 87 16.84 4.21 -9.56
C LYS A 87 16.97 5.61 -8.97
N ILE A 88 17.75 5.78 -7.91
CA ILE A 88 17.96 7.06 -7.23
C ILE A 88 19.36 7.57 -7.58
N PRO A 89 19.51 8.80 -8.19
CA PRO A 89 20.79 9.30 -8.69
C PRO A 89 21.59 10.07 -7.62
N VAL A 90 21.43 9.73 -6.34
CA VAL A 90 22.19 10.27 -5.21
C VAL A 90 22.62 9.13 -4.30
N GLU A 91 23.40 9.40 -3.28
CA GLU A 91 23.72 8.39 -2.25
C GLU A 91 22.46 7.78 -1.65
N THR A 92 22.48 6.46 -1.45
CA THR A 92 21.35 5.68 -0.98
C THR A 92 21.74 4.73 0.16
N SER A 93 20.76 4.41 0.99
CA SER A 93 20.76 3.22 1.84
C SER A 93 19.96 2.14 1.15
N SER A 94 20.45 0.91 1.12
CA SER A 94 19.79 -0.24 0.45
C SER A 94 19.60 -1.41 1.39
N VAL A 95 18.51 -2.15 1.17
CA VAL A 95 18.17 -3.38 1.89
C VAL A 95 17.74 -4.44 0.89
N SER A 96 18.27 -5.66 1.04
CA SER A 96 17.88 -6.83 0.24
C SER A 96 16.66 -7.52 0.84
N PHE A 97 15.71 -7.91 -0.01
CA PHE A 97 14.53 -8.66 0.39
C PHE A 97 14.15 -9.71 -0.64
N THR A 98 13.38 -10.70 -0.22
CA THR A 98 12.79 -11.69 -1.13
C THR A 98 11.35 -11.31 -1.42
N ASN A 99 11.04 -11.10 -2.71
CA ASN A 99 9.69 -10.77 -3.15
C ASN A 99 8.77 -12.00 -3.24
N TYR A 100 7.49 -11.79 -3.58
CA TYR A 100 6.49 -12.86 -3.74
C TYR A 100 6.87 -13.91 -4.80
N SER A 101 7.71 -13.58 -5.78
CA SER A 101 8.21 -14.51 -6.80
C SER A 101 9.49 -15.26 -6.39
N HIS A 102 9.84 -15.24 -5.10
CA HIS A 102 11.04 -15.84 -4.51
C HIS A 102 12.38 -15.32 -5.11
N ARG A 103 12.37 -14.10 -5.66
CA ARG A 103 13.58 -13.45 -6.17
C ARG A 103 14.09 -12.46 -5.13
N THR A 104 15.39 -12.51 -4.88
CA THR A 104 16.07 -11.47 -4.10
C THR A 104 16.16 -10.19 -4.93
N GLN A 105 15.74 -9.08 -4.33
CA GLN A 105 15.77 -7.75 -4.89
C GLN A 105 16.23 -6.77 -3.81
N ASP A 106 16.81 -5.66 -4.25
CA ASP A 106 17.20 -4.58 -3.35
C ASP A 106 16.24 -3.42 -3.48
N MET A 107 15.90 -2.83 -2.34
CA MET A 107 15.23 -1.54 -2.24
C MET A 107 16.17 -0.49 -1.70
N GLU A 108 15.96 0.76 -2.11
CA GLU A 108 16.77 1.90 -1.70
C GLU A 108 15.94 3.13 -1.38
N ILE A 109 16.47 3.95 -0.48
CA ILE A 109 16.06 5.35 -0.27
C ILE A 109 17.28 6.23 -0.32
N ARG A 110 17.10 7.51 -0.65
CA ARG A 110 18.20 8.48 -0.56
C ARG A 110 18.78 8.53 0.86
N ASN A 111 20.06 8.83 0.98
CA ASN A 111 20.76 8.97 2.26
C ASN A 111 21.55 10.30 2.30
N PRO A 112 21.27 11.24 3.24
CA PRO A 112 20.17 11.18 4.20
C PRO A 112 18.81 11.47 3.56
N ALA A 113 17.73 10.83 4.07
CA ALA A 113 16.37 11.04 3.61
C ALA A 113 15.59 12.05 4.47
N PHE A 114 15.81 12.00 5.78
CA PHE A 114 15.11 12.81 6.78
C PHE A 114 15.95 12.92 8.06
N LYS A 115 15.48 13.73 9.02
CA LYS A 115 16.13 13.83 10.34
C LYS A 115 15.80 12.63 11.23
N PRO A 116 16.72 12.19 12.12
CA PRO A 116 16.40 11.19 13.13
C PRO A 116 15.14 11.56 13.92
N GLY A 117 14.30 10.57 14.19
CA GLY A 117 13.03 10.75 14.89
C GLY A 117 11.85 11.16 13.98
N THR A 118 12.06 11.39 12.68
CA THR A 118 10.96 11.64 11.73
C THR A 118 9.99 10.47 11.71
N ARG A 119 8.69 10.75 11.91
CA ARG A 119 7.61 9.76 11.94
C ARG A 119 7.06 9.55 10.54
N VAL A 120 7.22 8.34 10.01
CA VAL A 120 6.98 8.01 8.60
C VAL A 120 5.82 7.03 8.47
N LEU A 121 4.79 7.41 7.72
CA LEU A 121 3.73 6.49 7.26
C LEU A 121 4.22 5.77 6.01
N ILE A 122 4.24 4.43 6.04
CA ILE A 122 4.64 3.60 4.90
C ILE A 122 3.39 3.12 4.16
N VAL A 123 3.37 3.30 2.84
CA VAL A 123 2.20 3.01 2.00
C VAL A 123 2.57 2.09 0.84
N ASP A 124 1.75 1.07 0.62
CA ASP A 124 1.83 0.20 -0.55
C ASP A 124 0.43 -0.04 -1.13
N GLN A 125 0.35 -0.66 -2.28
CA GLN A 125 -0.93 -1.08 -2.86
C GLN A 125 -1.35 -2.44 -2.29
N TRP A 126 -0.47 -3.44 -2.38
CA TRP A 126 -0.76 -4.82 -2.02
C TRP A 126 0.41 -5.46 -1.29
N VAL A 127 0.16 -5.92 -0.08
CA VAL A 127 1.15 -6.61 0.75
C VAL A 127 0.81 -8.10 0.75
N GLU A 128 1.44 -8.86 -0.16
CA GLU A 128 1.21 -10.30 -0.30
C GLU A 128 2.02 -11.07 0.75
N THR A 129 3.34 -11.12 0.61
CA THR A 129 4.23 -11.86 1.53
C THR A 129 4.77 -11.03 2.69
N GLY A 130 4.68 -9.73 2.62
CA GLY A 130 5.23 -8.79 3.61
C GLY A 130 6.68 -8.37 3.38
N GLY A 131 7.44 -9.05 2.50
CA GLY A 131 8.88 -8.80 2.34
C GLY A 131 9.23 -7.37 1.91
N SER A 132 8.49 -6.79 0.96
CA SER A 132 8.71 -5.40 0.52
C SER A 132 8.40 -4.39 1.63
N MET A 133 7.36 -4.67 2.42
CA MET A 133 6.99 -3.82 3.56
C MET A 133 8.07 -3.85 4.66
N GLU A 134 8.59 -5.04 4.99
CA GLU A 134 9.69 -5.18 5.96
C GLU A 134 10.97 -4.46 5.48
N ALA A 135 11.31 -4.57 4.21
CA ALA A 135 12.47 -3.87 3.64
C ALA A 135 12.29 -2.33 3.74
N ALA A 136 11.09 -1.81 3.47
CA ALA A 136 10.80 -0.40 3.64
C ALA A 136 10.91 0.04 5.11
N ILE A 137 10.42 -0.75 6.05
CA ILE A 137 10.56 -0.52 7.48
C ILE A 137 12.04 -0.45 7.87
N GLU A 138 12.84 -1.44 7.44
CA GLU A 138 14.28 -1.50 7.73
C GLU A 138 15.03 -0.26 7.19
N LEU A 139 14.69 0.21 5.99
CA LEU A 139 15.25 1.43 5.42
C LEU A 139 14.93 2.67 6.25
N ILE A 140 13.69 2.79 6.74
CA ILE A 140 13.25 3.93 7.57
C ILE A 140 13.93 3.87 8.95
N GLU A 141 13.86 2.72 9.64
CA GLU A 141 14.44 2.54 10.96
C GLU A 141 15.98 2.63 10.91
N GLY A 142 16.63 2.15 9.83
CA GLY A 142 18.08 2.23 9.60
C GLY A 142 18.61 3.66 9.53
N GLN A 143 17.81 4.63 9.09
CA GLN A 143 18.12 6.06 9.16
C GLN A 143 17.57 6.75 10.42
N LYS A 144 17.23 5.97 11.46
CA LYS A 144 16.68 6.44 12.75
C LYS A 144 15.32 7.14 12.61
N GLY A 145 14.53 6.80 11.60
CA GLY A 145 13.13 7.18 11.48
C GLY A 145 12.26 6.33 12.39
N ILE A 146 11.05 6.77 12.64
CA ILE A 146 10.02 6.07 13.41
C ILE A 146 8.89 5.69 12.45
N VAL A 147 8.52 4.43 12.40
CA VAL A 147 7.36 3.99 11.61
C VAL A 147 6.08 4.42 12.33
N ALA A 148 5.40 5.43 11.79
CA ALA A 148 4.13 5.94 12.31
C ALA A 148 2.96 4.98 12.05
N GLY A 149 3.07 4.18 11.00
CA GLY A 149 2.10 3.16 10.64
C GLY A 149 2.29 2.64 9.23
N LEU A 150 1.46 1.66 8.87
CA LEU A 150 1.44 1.01 7.56
C LEU A 150 0.06 1.17 6.96
N ALA A 151 -0.04 1.55 5.68
CA ALA A 151 -1.31 1.67 4.97
C ALA A 151 -1.24 0.98 3.60
N CYS A 152 -2.26 0.20 3.24
CA CYS A 152 -2.34 -0.45 1.93
C CYS A 152 -3.78 -0.81 1.56
N VAL A 153 -4.02 -1.10 0.29
CA VAL A 153 -5.34 -1.58 -0.14
C VAL A 153 -5.64 -2.94 0.50
N CYS A 154 -4.72 -3.88 0.37
CA CYS A 154 -4.85 -5.21 0.95
C CYS A 154 -3.52 -5.66 1.58
N MET A 155 -3.62 -6.24 2.76
CA MET A 155 -2.53 -6.97 3.42
C MET A 155 -2.99 -8.40 3.61
N GLU A 156 -2.44 -9.33 2.79
CA GLU A 156 -2.85 -10.73 2.80
C GLU A 156 -2.51 -11.41 4.14
N GLU A 157 -3.30 -12.41 4.49
CA GLU A 157 -3.17 -13.09 5.79
C GLU A 157 -2.08 -14.17 5.72
N ASN A 158 -0.97 -13.94 6.44
CA ASN A 158 0.10 -14.90 6.65
C ASN A 158 0.87 -14.57 7.93
N GLU A 159 1.77 -15.45 8.36
CA GLU A 159 2.54 -15.28 9.61
C GLU A 159 3.32 -13.97 9.67
N ARG A 160 3.92 -13.54 8.54
CA ARG A 160 4.73 -12.32 8.46
C ARG A 160 3.86 -11.07 8.58
N THR A 161 2.76 -11.01 7.85
CA THR A 161 1.84 -9.88 7.91
C THR A 161 1.09 -9.78 9.23
N GLN A 162 0.83 -10.92 9.90
CA GLN A 162 0.33 -10.93 11.28
C GLN A 162 1.32 -10.26 12.25
N LYS A 163 2.62 -10.57 12.16
CA LYS A 163 3.66 -9.91 12.95
C LYS A 163 3.73 -8.41 12.68
N LEU A 164 3.60 -7.98 11.43
CA LEU A 164 3.55 -6.56 11.08
C LEU A 164 2.36 -5.86 11.75
N ARG A 165 1.16 -6.45 11.71
CA ARG A 165 -0.05 -5.90 12.36
C ARG A 165 0.03 -5.90 13.89
N GLN A 166 0.79 -6.81 14.50
CA GLN A 166 1.03 -6.80 15.95
C GLN A 166 2.01 -5.70 16.36
N LYS A 167 3.00 -5.40 15.53
CA LYS A 167 4.06 -4.43 15.85
C LYS A 167 3.70 -2.99 15.47
N TYR A 168 2.97 -2.79 14.37
CA TYR A 168 2.67 -1.47 13.83
C TYR A 168 1.16 -1.25 13.70
N LYS A 169 0.76 0.00 13.85
CA LYS A 169 -0.61 0.41 13.49
C LYS A 169 -0.80 0.27 11.98
N CYS A 170 -1.76 -0.54 11.58
CA CYS A 170 -2.05 -0.81 10.17
C CYS A 170 -3.44 -0.30 9.80
N SER A 171 -3.55 0.28 8.61
CA SER A 171 -4.81 0.61 7.96
C SER A 171 -4.87 -0.09 6.60
N THR A 172 -5.97 -0.80 6.37
CA THR A 172 -6.20 -1.51 5.10
C THR A 172 -7.61 -1.23 4.61
N ALA A 173 -7.77 -1.04 3.29
CA ALA A 173 -9.09 -0.90 2.69
C ALA A 173 -9.86 -2.23 2.74
N VAL A 174 -9.18 -3.33 2.43
CA VAL A 174 -9.67 -4.69 2.67
C VAL A 174 -9.43 -5.03 4.13
N LEU A 175 -10.50 -5.14 4.92
CA LEU A 175 -10.39 -5.37 6.36
C LEU A 175 -10.01 -6.84 6.65
N PRO A 176 -9.04 -7.07 7.56
CA PRO A 176 -8.66 -8.42 7.98
C PRO A 176 -9.83 -9.18 8.58
N GLY A 177 -9.93 -10.49 8.28
CA GLY A 177 -10.97 -11.37 8.80
C GLY A 177 -12.34 -11.20 8.14
N THR A 178 -12.45 -10.43 7.06
CA THR A 178 -13.68 -10.28 6.27
C THR A 178 -13.74 -11.28 5.11
N GLU A 179 -14.94 -11.51 4.57
CA GLU A 179 -15.14 -12.34 3.37
C GLU A 179 -14.32 -11.82 2.19
N ILE A 180 -14.23 -10.49 2.02
CA ILE A 180 -13.40 -9.88 0.97
C ILE A 180 -11.92 -10.23 1.16
N GLN A 181 -11.41 -10.20 2.40
CA GLN A 181 -10.03 -10.63 2.67
C GLN A 181 -9.80 -12.09 2.28
N GLU A 182 -10.74 -12.97 2.62
CA GLU A 182 -10.66 -14.39 2.24
C GLU A 182 -10.68 -14.56 0.71
N GLN A 183 -11.56 -13.84 0.03
CA GLN A 183 -11.62 -13.83 -1.43
C GLN A 183 -10.33 -13.29 -2.06
N CYS A 184 -9.72 -12.25 -1.48
CA CYS A 184 -8.41 -11.75 -1.91
C CYS A 184 -7.32 -12.80 -1.75
N ASN A 185 -7.25 -13.47 -0.61
CA ASN A 185 -6.27 -14.53 -0.35
C ASN A 185 -6.43 -15.71 -1.31
N ASN A 186 -7.68 -16.08 -1.62
CA ASN A 186 -8.02 -17.19 -2.51
C ASN A 186 -8.07 -16.77 -3.99
N LYS A 187 -7.90 -15.47 -4.29
CA LYS A 187 -7.96 -14.92 -5.65
C LYS A 187 -9.33 -15.11 -6.33
N THR A 188 -10.40 -14.98 -5.55
CA THR A 188 -11.79 -15.29 -5.95
C THR A 188 -12.78 -14.18 -5.60
N LEU A 189 -12.44 -12.92 -5.89
CA LEU A 189 -13.36 -11.80 -5.64
C LEU A 189 -14.66 -11.98 -6.40
N LYS A 190 -15.80 -11.94 -5.71
CA LYS A 190 -17.16 -12.08 -6.29
C LYS A 190 -17.46 -11.00 -7.33
N SER A 191 -16.93 -9.79 -7.15
CA SER A 191 -17.11 -8.70 -8.11
C SER A 191 -16.55 -9.01 -9.51
N PHE A 192 -15.72 -10.07 -9.64
CA PHE A 192 -15.18 -10.48 -10.94
C PHE A 192 -16.22 -11.16 -11.84
N ASP A 193 -17.23 -11.79 -11.25
CA ASP A 193 -18.28 -12.49 -12.00
C ASP A 193 -19.16 -11.51 -12.80
N ASP A 194 -19.40 -10.32 -12.24
CA ASP A 194 -20.22 -9.27 -12.84
C ASP A 194 -19.38 -8.12 -13.43
N PHE A 195 -18.05 -8.24 -13.46
CA PHE A 195 -17.16 -7.18 -13.91
C PHE A 195 -17.38 -6.81 -15.37
N LYS A 196 -17.61 -5.52 -15.62
CA LYS A 196 -17.68 -4.94 -16.97
C LYS A 196 -16.57 -3.90 -17.12
N PRO A 197 -15.79 -3.92 -18.22
CA PRO A 197 -14.74 -2.91 -18.44
C PRO A 197 -15.23 -1.47 -18.34
N ALA A 198 -16.48 -1.20 -18.70
CA ALA A 198 -17.09 0.12 -18.61
C ALA A 198 -17.28 0.62 -17.16
N ASP A 199 -17.30 -0.28 -16.16
CA ASP A 199 -17.50 0.09 -14.75
C ASP A 199 -16.34 0.89 -14.19
N VAL A 200 -15.15 0.81 -14.83
CA VAL A 200 -13.95 1.56 -14.44
C VAL A 200 -13.75 2.86 -15.21
N PHE A 201 -14.60 3.18 -16.19
CA PHE A 201 -14.48 4.44 -16.95
C PHE A 201 -14.75 5.65 -16.04
N PRO A 202 -14.05 6.78 -16.24
CA PRO A 202 -14.24 8.01 -15.48
C PRO A 202 -15.62 8.62 -15.64
#